data_8155b005de79da8a399e22eee4abb7d1
#
_entry.id   8155b005de79da8a399e22eee4abb7d1
#
_cell.length_a   1.000
_cell.length_b   1.000
_cell.length_c   1.000
_cell.angle_alpha   90.00
_cell.angle_beta   90.00
_cell.angle_gamma   90.00
#
_symmetry.space_group_name_H-M   'P 1'
#
loop_
_entity.id
_entity.type
_entity.pdbx_description
1 polymer ?
#
loop_
_entity_poly.entity_id
_entity_poly.type
_entity_poly.pdbx_seq_one_letter_code
_entity_poly.pdbx_strand_id
1 'polypeptide(L)'
;MAVAPNALATWANAITAGRLVLSPIMFLVIPDHTRGSWIAFGLWFLLCLSDGIDGWLARKHGTTSSGAFLDPLADKVLVLGAMFTLVARDVFWLVPVAIIAGREVVISVYRTLVASKGVSIPASQTAKLKTLFQQLCVGFALWPWFADDRALWNTMLWIAVVLALVSGAQYLWWSRITSRALADAGVA
;
A
#
# COMPACT_ATOMS: atom_id res chain seq x y z
N MET A 1 20.26 -22.38 -3.67
CA MET A 1 20.20 -22.11 -5.12
C MET A 1 19.81 -20.65 -5.31
N ALA A 2 20.63 -19.86 -6.02
CA ALA A 2 20.29 -18.48 -6.34
C ALA A 2 19.19 -18.47 -7.41
N VAL A 3 18.09 -17.73 -7.17
CA VAL A 3 17.00 -17.59 -8.13
C VAL A 3 17.45 -16.67 -9.26
N ALA A 4 17.17 -17.06 -10.52
CA ALA A 4 17.50 -16.22 -11.67
C ALA A 4 16.79 -14.85 -11.55
N PRO A 5 17.46 -13.71 -11.84
CA PRO A 5 16.89 -12.38 -11.69
C PRO A 5 15.56 -12.14 -12.43
N ASN A 6 15.34 -12.90 -13.51
CA ASN A 6 14.17 -12.82 -14.38
C ASN A 6 13.15 -13.94 -14.15
N ALA A 7 13.27 -14.74 -13.09
CA ALA A 7 12.31 -15.81 -12.82
C ALA A 7 10.94 -15.21 -12.46
N LEU A 8 9.92 -15.49 -13.28
CA LEU A 8 8.53 -15.13 -13.00
C LEU A 8 7.90 -16.06 -11.96
N ALA A 9 8.29 -17.33 -11.96
CA ALA A 9 7.74 -18.37 -11.11
C ALA A 9 8.54 -18.50 -9.81
N THR A 10 8.30 -17.63 -8.86
CA THR A 10 8.78 -17.75 -7.48
C THR A 10 7.60 -17.84 -6.53
N TRP A 11 7.82 -18.45 -5.36
CA TRP A 11 6.77 -18.48 -4.31
C TRP A 11 6.29 -17.08 -3.91
N ALA A 12 7.20 -16.09 -3.86
CA ALA A 12 6.85 -14.70 -3.60
C ALA A 12 5.90 -14.15 -4.67
N ASN A 13 6.27 -14.29 -5.94
CA ASN A 13 5.42 -13.82 -7.06
C ASN A 13 4.06 -14.55 -7.12
N ALA A 14 4.01 -15.84 -6.75
CA ALA A 14 2.77 -16.60 -6.68
C ALA A 14 1.83 -16.05 -5.59
N ILE A 15 2.37 -15.69 -4.42
CA ILE A 15 1.61 -15.06 -3.33
C ILE A 15 1.08 -13.68 -3.78
N THR A 16 1.91 -12.86 -4.41
CA THR A 16 1.51 -11.53 -4.92
C THR A 16 0.43 -11.65 -6.01
N ALA A 17 0.57 -12.60 -6.95
CA ALA A 17 -0.46 -12.86 -7.96
C ALA A 17 -1.76 -13.37 -7.32
N GLY A 18 -1.67 -14.26 -6.34
CA GLY A 18 -2.82 -14.73 -5.56
C GLY A 18 -3.53 -13.56 -4.87
N ARG A 19 -2.79 -12.61 -4.29
CA ARG A 19 -3.36 -11.39 -3.68
C ARG A 19 -4.11 -10.55 -4.71
N LEU A 20 -3.56 -10.33 -5.90
CA LEU A 20 -4.24 -9.59 -6.97
C LEU A 20 -5.55 -10.25 -7.41
N VAL A 21 -5.60 -11.59 -7.45
CA VAL A 21 -6.82 -12.34 -7.80
C VAL A 21 -7.83 -12.35 -6.66
N LEU A 22 -7.38 -12.48 -5.42
CA LEU A 22 -8.26 -12.55 -4.23
C LEU A 22 -8.78 -11.18 -3.78
N SER A 23 -8.07 -10.08 -4.10
CA SER A 23 -8.51 -8.73 -3.73
C SER A 23 -9.89 -8.37 -4.27
N PRO A 24 -10.24 -8.58 -5.55
CA PRO A 24 -11.59 -8.33 -6.06
C PRO A 24 -12.66 -9.19 -5.35
N ILE A 25 -12.34 -10.44 -5.00
CA ILE A 25 -13.27 -11.32 -4.26
C ILE A 25 -13.52 -10.74 -2.88
N MET A 26 -12.46 -10.26 -2.19
CA MET A 26 -12.60 -9.59 -0.90
C MET A 26 -13.49 -8.35 -1.01
N PHE A 27 -13.35 -7.53 -2.05
CA PHE A 27 -14.21 -6.34 -2.25
C PHE A 27 -15.69 -6.69 -2.39
N LEU A 28 -16.02 -7.81 -3.03
CA LEU A 28 -17.40 -8.27 -3.20
C LEU A 28 -18.06 -8.71 -1.89
N VAL A 29 -17.28 -9.18 -0.92
CA VAL A 29 -17.81 -9.64 0.38
C VAL A 29 -17.81 -8.56 1.46
N ILE A 30 -17.35 -7.35 1.16
CA ILE A 30 -17.50 -6.19 2.05
C ILE A 30 -18.99 -5.87 2.18
N PRO A 31 -19.56 -5.88 3.40
CA PRO A 31 -20.98 -5.63 3.59
C PRO A 31 -21.35 -4.16 3.34
N ASP A 32 -22.61 -3.94 3.05
CA ASP A 32 -23.18 -2.60 3.04
C ASP A 32 -23.28 -2.06 4.47
N HIS A 33 -22.99 -0.78 4.63
CA HIS A 33 -23.03 -0.07 5.90
C HIS A 33 -22.03 -0.58 6.96
N THR A 34 -22.11 -0.02 8.16
CA THR A 34 -21.15 -0.21 9.26
C THR A 34 -21.42 -1.46 10.10
N ARG A 35 -21.73 -2.62 9.50
CA ARG A 35 -22.02 -3.85 10.28
C ARG A 35 -20.81 -4.75 10.47
N GLY A 36 -19.75 -4.54 9.68
CA GLY A 36 -18.62 -5.44 9.62
C GLY A 36 -19.00 -6.82 9.10
N SER A 37 -17.98 -7.64 8.86
CA SER A 37 -18.15 -9.03 8.43
C SER A 37 -16.92 -9.85 8.82
N TRP A 38 -17.11 -10.96 9.51
CA TRP A 38 -16.03 -11.89 9.84
C TRP A 38 -15.35 -12.45 8.59
N ILE A 39 -16.09 -12.65 7.50
CA ILE A 39 -15.53 -13.12 6.23
C ILE A 39 -14.67 -12.03 5.59
N ALA A 40 -15.19 -10.81 5.47
CA ALA A 40 -14.44 -9.69 4.90
C ALA A 40 -13.20 -9.35 5.75
N PHE A 41 -13.34 -9.31 7.07
CA PHE A 41 -12.23 -9.09 8.00
C PHE A 41 -11.19 -10.19 7.90
N GLY A 42 -11.59 -11.47 7.90
CA GLY A 42 -10.67 -12.60 7.80
C GLY A 42 -9.89 -12.60 6.48
N LEU A 43 -10.56 -12.34 5.35
CA LEU A 43 -9.90 -12.19 4.05
C LEU A 43 -8.95 -11.00 4.04
N TRP A 44 -9.38 -9.84 4.54
CA TRP A 44 -8.54 -8.66 4.68
C TRP A 44 -7.27 -8.94 5.47
N PHE A 45 -7.44 -9.54 6.65
CA PHE A 45 -6.33 -9.88 7.54
C PHE A 45 -5.34 -10.85 6.87
N LEU A 46 -5.84 -11.90 6.22
CA LEU A 46 -5.00 -12.86 5.49
C LEU A 46 -4.24 -12.22 4.33
N LEU A 47 -4.90 -11.33 3.58
CA LEU A 47 -4.25 -10.62 2.47
C LEU A 47 -3.19 -9.63 2.96
N CYS A 48 -3.43 -8.91 4.05
CA CYS A 48 -2.41 -8.05 4.67
C CYS A 48 -1.25 -8.86 5.26
N LEU A 49 -1.52 -10.01 5.88
CA LEU A 49 -0.49 -10.88 6.44
C LEU A 49 0.37 -11.50 5.34
N SER A 50 -0.23 -11.87 4.19
CA SER A 50 0.49 -12.43 3.04
C SER A 50 1.53 -11.47 2.49
N ASP A 51 1.28 -10.15 2.52
CA ASP A 51 2.23 -9.10 2.14
C ASP A 51 3.49 -9.10 3.02
N GLY A 52 3.33 -9.32 4.32
CA GLY A 52 4.46 -9.47 5.24
C GLY A 52 5.28 -10.73 4.97
N ILE A 53 4.61 -11.82 4.60
CA ILE A 53 5.24 -13.14 4.34
C ILE A 53 6.03 -13.12 3.04
N ASP A 54 5.47 -12.61 1.94
CA ASP A 54 6.18 -12.55 0.65
C ASP A 54 7.37 -11.60 0.72
N GLY A 55 7.24 -10.46 1.40
CA GLY A 55 8.35 -9.55 1.67
C GLY A 55 9.48 -10.21 2.51
N TRP A 56 9.15 -11.05 3.49
CA TRP A 56 10.14 -11.83 4.24
C TRP A 56 10.80 -12.90 3.36
N LEU A 57 10.00 -13.62 2.57
CA LEU A 57 10.45 -14.67 1.67
C LEU A 57 11.38 -14.13 0.57
N ALA A 58 11.03 -12.98 0.00
CA ALA A 58 11.85 -12.29 -1.00
C ALA A 58 13.21 -11.87 -0.43
N ARG A 59 13.25 -11.38 0.82
CA ARG A 59 14.53 -11.06 1.49
C ARG A 59 15.41 -12.29 1.74
N LYS A 60 14.82 -13.46 1.96
CA LYS A 60 15.54 -14.71 2.25
C LYS A 60 16.05 -15.41 0.98
N HIS A 61 15.30 -15.34 -0.13
CA HIS A 61 15.61 -16.11 -1.35
C HIS A 61 16.05 -15.24 -2.53
N GLY A 62 16.10 -13.93 -2.36
CA GLY A 62 16.41 -12.94 -3.40
C GLY A 62 15.16 -12.36 -4.05
N THR A 63 15.26 -11.09 -4.43
CA THR A 63 14.20 -10.36 -5.14
C THR A 63 14.32 -10.58 -6.64
N THR A 64 13.19 -10.76 -7.32
CA THR A 64 13.13 -10.77 -8.79
C THR A 64 12.71 -9.39 -9.31
N SER A 65 13.09 -9.04 -10.54
CA SER A 65 12.68 -7.77 -11.15
C SER A 65 11.15 -7.67 -11.33
N SER A 66 10.48 -8.78 -11.58
CA SER A 66 9.02 -8.84 -11.66
C SER A 66 8.33 -8.64 -10.30
N GLY A 67 8.85 -9.27 -9.23
CA GLY A 67 8.35 -9.09 -7.88
C GLY A 67 8.49 -7.64 -7.41
N ALA A 68 9.64 -7.03 -7.63
CA ALA A 68 9.89 -5.63 -7.28
C ALA A 68 8.87 -4.64 -7.89
N PHE A 69 8.25 -4.98 -9.02
CA PHE A 69 7.20 -4.19 -9.65
C PHE A 69 5.78 -4.60 -9.17
N LEU A 70 5.52 -5.91 -9.08
CA LEU A 70 4.19 -6.45 -8.76
C LEU A 70 3.79 -6.21 -7.30
N ASP A 71 4.73 -6.33 -6.34
CA ASP A 71 4.45 -6.20 -4.92
C ASP A 71 3.89 -4.81 -4.56
N PRO A 72 4.52 -3.67 -4.94
CA PRO A 72 3.97 -2.35 -4.67
C PRO A 72 2.64 -2.08 -5.39
N LEU A 73 2.39 -2.73 -6.52
CA LEU A 73 1.13 -2.61 -7.26
C LEU A 73 0.01 -3.37 -6.53
N ALA A 74 0.27 -4.62 -6.13
CA ALA A 74 -0.68 -5.45 -5.42
C ALA A 74 -1.12 -4.84 -4.09
N ASP A 75 -0.17 -4.30 -3.31
CA ASP A 75 -0.46 -3.59 -2.07
C ASP A 75 -1.40 -2.39 -2.29
N LYS A 76 -1.14 -1.58 -3.32
CA LYS A 76 -2.00 -0.44 -3.64
C LYS A 76 -3.39 -0.86 -4.13
N VAL A 77 -3.46 -1.88 -4.99
CA VAL A 77 -4.75 -2.41 -5.46
C VAL A 77 -5.58 -2.91 -4.29
N LEU A 78 -4.97 -3.66 -3.37
CA LEU A 78 -5.64 -4.17 -2.18
C LEU A 78 -6.14 -3.04 -1.29
N VAL A 79 -5.24 -2.15 -0.86
CA VAL A 79 -5.57 -1.12 0.15
C VAL A 79 -6.52 -0.07 -0.43
N LEU A 80 -6.20 0.52 -1.59
CA LEU A 80 -7.05 1.54 -2.20
C LEU A 80 -8.38 0.95 -2.70
N GLY A 81 -8.36 -0.26 -3.25
CA GLY A 81 -9.58 -0.95 -3.67
C GLY A 81 -10.54 -1.18 -2.51
N ALA A 82 -10.03 -1.65 -1.36
CA ALA A 82 -10.83 -1.80 -0.14
C ALA A 82 -11.39 -0.44 0.34
N MET A 83 -10.56 0.61 0.37
CA MET A 83 -11.00 1.94 0.80
C MET A 83 -12.07 2.51 -0.13
N PHE A 84 -11.92 2.40 -1.46
CA PHE A 84 -12.96 2.83 -2.40
C PHE A 84 -14.22 1.98 -2.33
N THR A 85 -14.11 0.68 -2.06
CA THR A 85 -15.27 -0.17 -1.81
C THR A 85 -16.02 0.29 -0.57
N LEU A 86 -15.31 0.62 0.53
CA LEU A 86 -15.92 1.17 1.73
C LEU A 86 -16.57 2.55 1.49
N VAL A 87 -16.02 3.36 0.58
CA VAL A 87 -16.71 4.59 0.12
C VAL A 87 -17.99 4.26 -0.63
N ALA A 88 -17.97 3.30 -1.56
CA ALA A 88 -19.15 2.87 -2.32
C ALA A 88 -20.23 2.21 -1.44
N ARG A 89 -19.86 1.75 -0.25
CA ARG A 89 -20.78 1.18 0.78
C ARG A 89 -21.19 2.19 1.85
N ASP A 90 -20.94 3.49 1.66
CA ASP A 90 -21.26 4.59 2.59
C ASP A 90 -20.64 4.44 3.99
N VAL A 91 -19.52 3.71 4.08
CA VAL A 91 -18.75 3.56 5.32
C VAL A 91 -17.71 4.68 5.44
N PHE A 92 -16.87 4.87 4.41
CA PHE A 92 -15.85 5.91 4.40
C PHE A 92 -16.31 7.14 3.62
N TRP A 93 -15.83 8.31 4.00
CA TRP A 93 -15.96 9.52 3.21
C TRP A 93 -15.01 9.50 2.02
N LEU A 94 -15.49 9.99 0.88
CA LEU A 94 -14.69 10.06 -0.34
C LEU A 94 -13.45 10.96 -0.19
N VAL A 95 -13.58 12.11 0.51
CA VAL A 95 -12.52 13.12 0.57
C VAL A 95 -11.20 12.58 1.13
N PRO A 96 -11.13 11.98 2.33
CA PRO A 96 -9.89 11.44 2.86
C PRO A 96 -9.31 10.32 1.98
N VAL A 97 -10.16 9.47 1.42
CA VAL A 97 -9.73 8.37 0.52
C VAL A 97 -9.16 8.93 -0.78
N ALA A 98 -9.79 9.95 -1.36
CA ALA A 98 -9.30 10.61 -2.59
C ALA A 98 -7.96 11.32 -2.36
N ILE A 99 -7.74 11.95 -1.20
CA ILE A 99 -6.45 12.56 -0.84
C ILE A 99 -5.36 11.49 -0.76
N ILE A 100 -5.63 10.38 -0.08
CA ILE A 100 -4.70 9.26 0.02
C ILE A 100 -4.38 8.70 -1.37
N ALA A 101 -5.41 8.40 -2.17
CA ALA A 101 -5.24 7.83 -3.50
C ALA A 101 -4.47 8.76 -4.45
N GLY A 102 -4.81 10.04 -4.48
CA GLY A 102 -4.11 11.04 -5.27
C GLY A 102 -2.63 11.13 -4.90
N ARG A 103 -2.33 11.14 -3.60
CA ARG A 103 -0.93 11.11 -3.12
C ARG A 103 -0.23 9.83 -3.55
N GLU A 104 -0.88 8.65 -3.44
CA GLU A 104 -0.26 7.37 -3.85
C GLU A 104 0.10 7.37 -5.33
N VAL A 105 -0.79 7.86 -6.19
CA VAL A 105 -0.54 7.97 -7.63
C VAL A 105 0.60 8.94 -7.90
N VAL A 106 0.51 10.18 -7.39
CA VAL A 106 1.51 11.24 -7.64
C VAL A 106 2.90 10.79 -7.20
N ILE A 107 3.04 10.28 -5.98
CA ILE A 107 4.36 9.86 -5.46
C ILE A 107 4.88 8.61 -6.19
N SER A 108 3.99 7.72 -6.64
CA SER A 108 4.43 6.53 -7.40
C SER A 108 4.96 6.91 -8.77
N VAL A 109 4.24 7.74 -9.50
CA VAL A 109 4.69 8.27 -10.80
C VAL A 109 6.00 9.03 -10.64
N TYR A 110 6.06 9.93 -9.67
CA TYR A 110 7.27 10.71 -9.41
C TYR A 110 8.47 9.82 -9.02
N ARG A 111 8.25 8.79 -8.19
CA ARG A 111 9.26 7.82 -7.81
C ARG A 111 9.81 7.06 -9.03
N THR A 112 8.95 6.64 -9.95
CA THR A 112 9.37 5.98 -11.19
C THR A 112 10.21 6.91 -12.06
N LEU A 113 9.80 8.18 -12.21
CA LEU A 113 10.52 9.19 -12.97
C LEU A 113 11.91 9.51 -12.38
N VAL A 114 12.01 9.56 -11.05
CA VAL A 114 13.29 9.80 -10.36
C VAL A 114 14.20 8.58 -10.45
N ALA A 115 13.64 7.37 -10.31
CA ALA A 115 14.38 6.13 -10.44
C ALA A 115 14.94 5.92 -11.86
N SER A 116 14.21 6.33 -12.92
CA SER A 116 14.70 6.27 -14.30
C SER A 116 15.91 7.19 -14.56
N LYS A 117 16.13 8.18 -13.70
CA LYS A 117 17.30 9.05 -13.69
C LYS A 117 18.44 8.54 -12.80
N GLY A 118 18.40 7.27 -12.36
CA GLY A 118 19.43 6.65 -11.53
C GLY A 118 19.39 7.04 -10.04
N VAL A 119 18.39 7.82 -9.60
CA VAL A 119 18.28 8.26 -8.20
C VAL A 119 17.38 7.31 -7.43
N SER A 120 17.94 6.61 -6.43
CA SER A 120 17.16 5.72 -5.54
C SER A 120 17.00 6.37 -4.16
N ILE A 121 15.75 6.59 -3.75
CA ILE A 121 15.41 7.16 -2.45
C ILE A 121 14.71 6.09 -1.60
N PRO A 122 15.27 5.74 -0.42
CA PRO A 122 14.66 4.75 0.46
C PRO A 122 13.32 5.25 1.03
N ALA A 123 12.43 4.31 1.36
CA ALA A 123 11.15 4.63 2.00
C ALA A 123 11.37 5.16 3.43
N SER A 124 10.73 6.28 3.77
CA SER A 124 10.76 6.86 5.12
C SER A 124 9.95 6.02 6.11
N GLN A 125 10.22 6.14 7.41
CA GLN A 125 9.43 5.50 8.46
C GLN A 125 7.97 5.98 8.45
N THR A 126 7.75 7.27 8.17
CA THR A 126 6.40 7.85 8.01
C THR A 126 5.62 7.20 6.87
N ALA A 127 6.28 6.79 5.79
CA ALA A 127 5.63 6.05 4.70
C ALA A 127 5.18 4.64 5.14
N LYS A 128 5.92 3.98 6.02
CA LYS A 128 5.52 2.69 6.59
C LYS A 128 4.35 2.83 7.55
N LEU A 129 4.41 3.82 8.45
CA LEU A 129 3.31 4.13 9.37
C LEU A 129 2.03 4.49 8.63
N LYS A 130 2.12 5.28 7.56
CA LYS A 130 0.98 5.61 6.71
C LYS A 130 0.25 4.34 6.24
N THR A 131 0.99 3.36 5.66
CA THR A 131 0.39 2.12 5.17
C THR A 131 -0.24 1.32 6.30
N LEU A 132 0.43 1.24 7.46
CA LEU A 132 -0.13 0.60 8.65
C LEU A 132 -1.48 1.22 9.06
N PHE A 133 -1.58 2.56 9.15
CA PHE A 133 -2.83 3.22 9.52
C PHE A 133 -3.92 3.06 8.44
N GLN A 134 -3.56 3.02 7.17
CA GLN A 134 -4.49 2.68 6.08
C GLN A 134 -5.04 1.25 6.24
N GLN A 135 -4.18 0.29 6.56
CA GLN A 135 -4.59 -1.09 6.80
C GLN A 135 -5.45 -1.24 8.07
N LEU A 136 -5.08 -0.53 9.14
CA LEU A 136 -5.84 -0.56 10.39
C LEU A 136 -7.23 0.05 10.25
N CYS A 137 -7.38 1.21 9.58
CA CYS A 137 -8.71 1.82 9.42
C CYS A 137 -9.66 0.93 8.62
N VAL A 138 -9.18 0.26 7.57
CA VAL A 138 -9.98 -0.74 6.84
C VAL A 138 -10.29 -1.94 7.72
N GLY A 139 -9.28 -2.48 8.42
CA GLY A 139 -9.44 -3.62 9.31
C GLY A 139 -10.50 -3.38 10.39
N PHE A 140 -10.45 -2.25 11.08
CA PHE A 140 -11.44 -1.90 12.12
C PHE A 140 -12.84 -1.64 11.53
N ALA A 141 -12.94 -1.05 10.35
CA ALA A 141 -14.22 -0.87 9.68
C ALA A 141 -14.87 -2.21 9.24
N LEU A 142 -14.05 -3.23 8.97
CA LEU A 142 -14.53 -4.58 8.61
C LEU A 142 -14.76 -5.48 9.82
N TRP A 143 -14.10 -5.23 10.94
CA TRP A 143 -14.17 -6.08 12.13
C TRP A 143 -15.48 -5.89 12.89
N PRO A 144 -16.37 -6.92 12.99
CA PRO A 144 -17.72 -6.75 13.53
C PRO A 144 -17.82 -6.14 14.94
N TRP A 145 -16.79 -6.31 15.77
CA TRP A 145 -16.77 -5.72 17.12
C TRP A 145 -16.51 -4.21 17.13
N PHE A 146 -15.89 -3.66 16.08
CA PHE A 146 -15.47 -2.26 15.99
C PHE A 146 -16.09 -1.53 14.79
N ALA A 147 -16.82 -2.24 13.92
CA ALA A 147 -17.39 -1.66 12.72
C ALA A 147 -18.37 -0.51 13.01
N ASP A 148 -19.10 -0.58 14.13
CA ASP A 148 -20.01 0.47 14.57
C ASP A 148 -19.30 1.66 15.24
N ASP A 149 -18.05 1.49 15.68
CA ASP A 149 -17.24 2.58 16.26
C ASP A 149 -16.66 3.47 15.15
N ARG A 150 -17.51 4.35 14.62
CA ARG A 150 -17.12 5.30 13.57
C ARG A 150 -15.99 6.23 14.01
N ALA A 151 -15.91 6.57 15.29
CA ALA A 151 -14.86 7.46 15.79
C ALA A 151 -13.49 6.80 15.69
N LEU A 152 -13.38 5.51 16.01
CA LEU A 152 -12.14 4.76 15.97
C LEU A 152 -11.53 4.71 14.55
N TRP A 153 -12.23 4.10 13.61
CA TRP A 153 -11.66 3.92 12.27
C TRP A 153 -11.58 5.22 11.46
N ASN A 154 -12.48 6.19 11.71
CA ASN A 154 -12.39 7.50 11.07
C ASN A 154 -11.18 8.31 11.59
N THR A 155 -10.88 8.24 12.89
CA THR A 155 -9.67 8.84 13.44
C THR A 155 -8.42 8.24 12.81
N MET A 156 -8.36 6.92 12.67
CA MET A 156 -7.24 6.23 11.99
C MET A 156 -7.13 6.63 10.51
N LEU A 157 -8.26 6.80 9.82
CA LEU A 157 -8.30 7.26 8.44
C LEU A 157 -7.67 8.66 8.31
N TRP A 158 -8.03 9.60 9.19
CA TRP A 158 -7.45 10.95 9.17
C TRP A 158 -5.98 10.98 9.58
N ILE A 159 -5.56 10.14 10.52
CA ILE A 159 -4.13 9.95 10.83
C ILE A 159 -3.40 9.44 9.58
N ALA A 160 -3.97 8.49 8.85
CA ALA A 160 -3.41 8.00 7.59
C ALA A 160 -3.29 9.11 6.53
N VAL A 161 -4.27 10.04 6.44
CA VAL A 161 -4.20 11.22 5.56
C VAL A 161 -3.02 12.11 5.93
N VAL A 162 -2.89 12.47 7.22
CA VAL A 162 -1.79 13.31 7.68
C VAL A 162 -0.43 12.67 7.38
N LEU A 163 -0.27 11.38 7.73
CA LEU A 163 0.95 10.64 7.45
C LEU A 163 1.22 10.51 5.94
N ALA A 164 0.17 10.38 5.11
CA ALA A 164 0.31 10.35 3.67
C ALA A 164 0.87 11.68 3.14
N LEU A 165 0.32 12.81 3.57
CA LEU A 165 0.78 14.14 3.16
C LEU A 165 2.21 14.42 3.64
N VAL A 166 2.49 14.15 4.92
CA VAL A 166 3.83 14.34 5.51
C VAL A 166 4.87 13.50 4.78
N SER A 167 4.61 12.19 4.59
CA SER A 167 5.56 11.31 3.88
C SER A 167 5.71 11.67 2.40
N GLY A 168 4.67 12.21 1.77
CA GLY A 168 4.75 12.75 0.41
C GLY A 168 5.65 13.98 0.32
N ALA A 169 5.47 14.94 1.24
CA ALA A 169 6.30 16.14 1.31
C ALA A 169 7.77 15.79 1.61
N GLN A 170 8.01 14.88 2.55
CA GLN A 170 9.37 14.38 2.84
C GLN A 170 10.03 13.77 1.60
N TYR A 171 9.29 12.93 0.85
CA TYR A 171 9.82 12.31 -0.36
C TYR A 171 10.21 13.36 -1.41
N LEU A 172 9.35 14.36 -1.67
CA LEU A 172 9.61 15.43 -2.62
C LEU A 172 10.80 16.30 -2.19
N TRP A 173 10.93 16.58 -0.90
CA TRP A 173 12.05 17.33 -0.34
C TRP A 173 13.38 16.60 -0.54
N TRP A 174 13.45 15.33 -0.13
CA TRP A 174 14.66 14.52 -0.24
C TRP A 174 15.09 14.32 -1.70
N SER A 175 14.13 14.08 -2.60
CA SER A 175 14.44 13.90 -4.00
C SER A 175 15.04 15.15 -4.64
N ARG A 176 14.57 16.34 -4.24
CA ARG A 176 15.14 17.63 -4.72
C ARG A 176 16.58 17.82 -4.25
N ILE A 177 16.87 17.51 -2.97
CA ILE A 177 18.21 17.62 -2.42
C ILE A 177 19.16 16.64 -3.12
N THR A 178 18.77 15.38 -3.27
CA THR A 178 19.60 14.36 -3.91
C THR A 178 19.86 14.68 -5.37
N SER A 179 18.84 15.13 -6.11
CA SER A 179 19.00 15.52 -7.52
C SER A 179 19.95 16.71 -7.70
N ARG A 180 19.90 17.71 -6.80
CA ARG A 180 20.83 18.86 -6.84
C ARG A 180 22.27 18.39 -6.55
N ALA A 181 22.46 17.58 -5.52
CA ALA A 181 23.78 17.05 -5.17
C ALA A 181 24.43 16.26 -6.30
N LEU A 182 23.66 15.47 -7.08
CA LEU A 182 24.14 14.74 -8.24
C LEU A 182 24.47 15.68 -9.42
N ALA A 183 23.68 16.71 -9.64
CA ALA A 183 23.95 17.72 -10.66
C ALA A 183 25.25 18.48 -10.36
N ASP A 184 25.45 18.88 -9.09
CA ASP A 184 26.66 19.58 -8.62
C ASP A 184 27.91 18.68 -8.69
N ALA A 185 27.75 17.36 -8.57
CA ALA A 185 28.83 16.38 -8.70
C ALA A 185 29.17 15.97 -10.14
N GLY A 186 28.46 16.54 -11.15
CA GLY A 186 28.67 16.23 -12.57
C GLY A 186 28.31 14.81 -13.01
N VAL A 187 27.46 14.11 -12.24
CA VAL A 187 27.04 12.71 -12.47
C VAL A 187 25.65 12.63 -13.12
N ALA A 188 25.07 13.75 -13.55
CA ALA A 188 23.75 13.80 -14.19
C ALA A 188 23.87 13.89 -15.71
#